data_9c609022f43e675f82cb560aff181c68
#
_entry.id   9c609022f43e675f82cb560aff181c68
#
_cell.length_a   1.000
_cell.length_b   1.000
_cell.length_c   1.000
_cell.angle_alpha   90.00
_cell.angle_beta   90.00
_cell.angle_gamma   90.00
#
_symmetry.space_group_name_H-M   'P 1'
#
loop_
_entity.id
_entity.type
_entity.pdbx_description
1 polymer ?
#
loop_
_entity_poly.entity_id
_entity_poly.type
_entity_poly.pdbx_seq_one_letter_code
_entity_poly.pdbx_strand_id
1 'polypeptide(L)'
;SSQMSDAMDIARGGQFISIPQNYPEEAWYHYDDWTCDYECMAMEYLYWCIVTNMGLLDNNMICNGISDEWELCNQQDFESTDNLMYSIITNPDFKIPQNAPDGNYCPNQSNLNDEKLINKKVLYSLDILGRLVEDNYYGIKIDVYNTGYIQKKINYKIK
;
A
#
# COMPACT_ATOMS: atom_id res chain seq x y z
N SER A 1 21.29 -14.06 4.43
CA SER A 1 20.86 -12.71 4.82
C SER A 1 20.78 -11.82 3.58
N SER A 2 19.99 -10.81 3.63
CA SER A 2 19.91 -9.73 2.64
C SER A 2 20.41 -8.44 3.27
N GLN A 3 20.78 -7.44 2.46
CA GLN A 3 21.17 -6.12 3.00
C GLN A 3 20.06 -5.51 3.91
N MET A 4 18.79 -5.73 3.56
CA MET A 4 17.67 -5.27 4.37
C MET A 4 17.58 -6.01 5.71
N SER A 5 17.80 -7.34 5.73
CA SER A 5 17.81 -8.09 6.99
C SER A 5 19.00 -7.71 7.87
N ASP A 6 20.14 -7.43 7.28
CA ASP A 6 21.30 -6.98 8.03
C ASP A 6 21.07 -5.58 8.65
N ALA A 7 20.41 -4.67 7.91
CA ALA A 7 20.00 -3.36 8.43
C ALA A 7 19.00 -3.48 9.57
N MET A 8 17.97 -4.32 9.41
CA MET A 8 16.98 -4.58 10.45
C MET A 8 17.61 -5.15 11.74
N ASP A 9 18.55 -6.09 11.61
CA ASP A 9 19.24 -6.67 12.77
C ASP A 9 20.02 -5.60 13.54
N ILE A 10 20.62 -4.63 12.83
CA ILE A 10 21.28 -3.47 13.45
C ILE A 10 20.24 -2.58 14.13
N ALA A 11 19.14 -2.26 13.45
CA ALA A 11 18.07 -1.41 13.97
C ALA A 11 17.44 -1.95 15.26
N ARG A 12 17.39 -3.25 15.40
CA ARG A 12 16.86 -3.96 16.58
C ARG A 12 17.92 -4.21 17.66
N GLY A 13 19.18 -3.87 17.42
CA GLY A 13 20.29 -4.16 18.32
C GLY A 13 20.69 -5.64 18.36
N GLY A 14 20.24 -6.45 17.40
CA GLY A 14 20.59 -7.87 17.28
C GLY A 14 19.68 -8.68 16.37
N GLN A 15 20.16 -9.88 16.01
CA GLN A 15 19.38 -10.83 15.21
C GLN A 15 18.37 -11.59 16.07
N PHE A 16 17.16 -11.06 16.21
CA PHE A 16 16.09 -11.70 16.96
C PHE A 16 15.13 -12.43 16.00
N ILE A 17 15.13 -13.75 16.00
CA ILE A 17 14.21 -14.58 15.18
C ILE A 17 12.77 -14.47 15.69
N SER A 18 12.61 -14.25 16.97
CA SER A 18 11.33 -13.94 17.63
C SER A 18 11.49 -12.65 18.44
N ILE A 19 10.38 -12.05 18.84
CA ILE A 19 10.36 -10.83 19.63
C ILE A 19 11.10 -11.06 20.95
N PRO A 20 12.13 -10.26 21.28
CA PRO A 20 12.83 -10.36 22.56
C PRO A 20 11.96 -9.83 23.70
N GLN A 21 12.22 -10.24 24.91
CA GLN A 21 11.52 -9.72 26.09
C GLN A 21 11.76 -8.22 26.28
N ASN A 22 12.96 -7.75 25.96
CA ASN A 22 13.34 -6.35 25.93
C ASN A 22 14.33 -6.16 24.78
N TYR A 23 14.19 -5.06 24.04
CA TYR A 23 15.18 -4.63 23.08
C TYR A 23 16.38 -3.96 23.78
N PRO A 24 17.59 -4.01 23.20
CA PRO A 24 18.72 -3.21 23.67
C PRO A 24 18.40 -1.72 23.66
N GLU A 25 19.03 -0.96 24.56
CA GLU A 25 18.81 0.49 24.70
C GLU A 25 19.22 1.28 23.44
N GLU A 26 20.15 0.75 22.66
CA GLU A 26 20.61 1.31 21.39
C GLU A 26 19.72 1.01 20.17
N ALA A 27 18.70 0.16 20.32
CA ALA A 27 17.77 -0.15 19.25
C ALA A 27 16.86 1.04 18.98
N TRP A 28 16.48 1.25 17.72
CA TRP A 28 15.49 2.26 17.28
C TRP A 28 14.28 1.65 16.57
N TYR A 29 14.24 0.31 16.45
CA TYR A 29 13.11 -0.46 15.96
C TYR A 29 12.75 -1.54 16.97
N HIS A 30 11.57 -1.41 17.60
CA HIS A 30 11.13 -2.18 18.77
C HIS A 30 9.83 -2.95 18.51
N TYR A 31 9.68 -3.58 17.35
CA TYR A 31 8.46 -4.29 16.99
C TYR A 31 8.07 -5.33 18.05
N ASP A 32 6.81 -5.32 18.51
CA ASP A 32 6.35 -6.10 19.67
C ASP A 32 5.17 -7.05 19.40
N ASP A 33 4.66 -7.16 18.15
CA ASP A 33 3.61 -8.13 17.82
C ASP A 33 4.16 -9.56 17.82
N TRP A 34 3.86 -10.27 18.89
CA TRP A 34 4.31 -11.64 19.13
C TRP A 34 3.82 -12.67 18.09
N THR A 35 2.85 -12.31 17.23
CA THR A 35 2.35 -13.16 16.14
C THR A 35 3.21 -13.08 14.88
N CYS A 36 4.14 -12.12 14.84
CA CYS A 36 4.98 -11.82 13.70
C CYS A 36 6.29 -12.62 13.78
N ASP A 37 6.66 -13.27 12.70
CA ASP A 37 7.96 -13.92 12.54
C ASP A 37 9.01 -12.93 12.01
N TYR A 38 10.21 -13.42 11.80
CA TYR A 38 11.33 -12.59 11.31
C TYR A 38 11.06 -11.94 9.95
N GLU A 39 10.36 -12.64 9.04
CA GLU A 39 10.03 -12.10 7.71
C GLU A 39 8.98 -11.00 7.82
N CYS A 40 7.99 -11.19 8.66
CA CYS A 40 6.97 -10.19 8.97
C CYS A 40 7.62 -8.93 9.59
N MET A 41 8.50 -9.09 10.57
CA MET A 41 9.24 -7.96 11.17
C MET A 41 10.06 -7.18 10.15
N ALA A 42 10.62 -7.86 9.13
CA ALA A 42 11.34 -7.20 8.05
C ALA A 42 10.43 -6.36 7.13
N MET A 43 9.18 -6.77 6.95
CA MET A 43 8.20 -6.01 6.19
C MET A 43 7.75 -4.75 6.94
N GLU A 44 7.52 -4.84 8.26
CA GLU A 44 7.18 -3.69 9.10
C GLU A 44 8.36 -2.70 9.20
N TYR A 45 9.57 -3.21 9.33
CA TYR A 45 10.76 -2.37 9.27
C TYR A 45 10.88 -1.59 7.96
N LEU A 46 10.66 -2.26 6.83
CA LEU A 46 10.65 -1.62 5.51
C LEU A 46 9.56 -0.54 5.43
N TYR A 47 8.37 -0.81 5.98
CA TYR A 47 7.28 0.17 6.05
C TYR A 47 7.72 1.43 6.80
N TRP A 48 8.24 1.29 8.02
CA TRP A 48 8.71 2.44 8.82
C TRP A 48 9.78 3.26 8.10
N CYS A 49 10.76 2.59 7.48
CA CYS A 49 11.81 3.26 6.72
C CYS A 49 11.26 4.06 5.53
N ILE A 50 10.30 3.49 4.78
CA ILE A 50 9.70 4.18 3.62
C ILE A 50 8.90 5.40 4.07
N VAL A 51 8.04 5.28 5.08
CA VAL A 51 7.19 6.40 5.52
C VAL A 51 8.01 7.51 6.19
N THR A 52 9.09 7.15 6.89
CA THR A 52 10.06 8.12 7.41
C THR A 52 10.77 8.88 6.29
N ASN A 53 11.29 8.16 5.29
CA ASN A 53 11.98 8.77 4.15
C ASN A 53 11.06 9.71 3.35
N MET A 54 9.76 9.42 3.30
CA MET A 54 8.74 10.28 2.69
C MET A 54 8.34 11.49 3.54
N GLY A 55 8.85 11.63 4.77
CA GLY A 55 8.48 12.71 5.70
C GLY A 55 7.06 12.59 6.28
N LEU A 56 6.44 11.41 6.22
CA LEU A 56 5.07 11.20 6.71
C LEU A 56 4.98 11.15 8.24
N LEU A 57 6.10 10.89 8.91
CA LEU A 57 6.19 10.80 10.36
C LEU A 57 6.71 12.12 11.02
N ASP A 58 7.11 13.11 10.23
CA ASP A 58 7.67 14.37 10.71
C ASP A 58 6.60 15.28 11.35
N ASN A 59 6.02 14.76 12.43
CA ASN A 59 5.02 15.41 13.26
C ASN A 59 5.14 14.89 14.69
N ASN A 60 5.33 15.77 15.67
CA ASN A 60 5.54 15.40 17.06
C ASN A 60 4.43 14.52 17.65
N MET A 61 3.18 14.71 17.26
CA MET A 61 2.07 13.89 17.74
C MET A 61 2.14 12.47 17.18
N ILE A 62 2.47 12.33 15.90
CA ILE A 62 2.64 11.02 15.24
C ILE A 62 3.86 10.32 15.83
N CYS A 63 5.00 11.01 15.87
CA CYS A 63 6.25 10.47 16.39
C CYS A 63 6.12 9.96 17.82
N ASN A 64 5.51 10.75 18.72
CA ASN A 64 5.27 10.32 20.10
C ASN A 64 4.31 9.12 20.21
N GLY A 65 3.38 8.99 19.25
CA GLY A 65 2.40 7.90 19.24
C GLY A 65 2.95 6.56 18.76
N ILE A 66 4.13 6.54 18.15
CA ILE A 66 4.79 5.33 17.60
C ILE A 66 6.16 5.07 18.23
N SER A 67 6.58 5.88 19.20
CA SER A 67 7.93 5.82 19.79
C SER A 67 8.23 4.53 20.56
N ASP A 68 7.22 3.76 20.89
CA ASP A 68 7.34 2.42 21.47
C ASP A 68 7.73 1.35 20.43
N GLU A 69 7.57 1.66 19.13
CA GLU A 69 7.91 0.76 18.04
C GLU A 69 9.01 1.31 17.12
N TRP A 70 8.98 2.63 16.82
CA TRP A 70 9.88 3.28 15.88
C TRP A 70 10.31 4.66 16.37
N GLU A 71 11.63 4.96 16.38
CA GLU A 71 12.16 6.20 16.93
C GLU A 71 12.59 7.23 15.88
N LEU A 72 12.86 6.82 14.64
CA LEU A 72 13.39 7.69 13.58
C LEU A 72 12.26 8.35 12.80
N CYS A 73 11.74 9.47 13.30
CA CYS A 73 10.54 10.10 12.75
C CYS A 73 10.77 11.06 11.58
N ASN A 74 12.00 11.50 11.33
CA ASN A 74 12.31 12.40 10.23
C ASN A 74 13.46 11.85 9.37
N GLN A 75 13.54 12.33 8.14
CA GLN A 75 14.50 11.84 7.16
C GLN A 75 15.96 12.06 7.59
N GLN A 76 16.26 13.15 8.27
CA GLN A 76 17.64 13.48 8.68
C GLN A 76 18.15 12.51 9.75
N ASP A 77 17.31 12.18 10.75
CA ASP A 77 17.65 11.21 11.79
C ASP A 77 17.76 9.81 11.19
N PHE A 78 16.87 9.44 10.24
CA PHE A 78 16.92 8.18 9.52
C PHE A 78 18.21 8.06 8.70
N GLU A 79 18.60 9.06 7.91
CA GLU A 79 19.83 9.08 7.12
C GLU A 79 21.08 8.93 8.00
N SER A 80 21.10 9.61 9.16
CA SER A 80 22.30 9.61 10.03
C SER A 80 22.41 8.37 10.89
N THR A 81 21.30 7.76 11.32
CA THR A 81 21.27 6.62 12.24
C THR A 81 21.21 5.30 11.50
N ASP A 82 20.28 5.17 10.56
CA ASP A 82 20.08 3.95 9.76
C ASP A 82 20.60 4.13 8.33
N ASN A 83 21.84 4.49 8.21
CA ASN A 83 22.46 4.80 6.90
C ASN A 83 22.47 3.62 5.93
N LEU A 84 22.49 2.39 6.44
CA LEU A 84 22.47 1.19 5.60
C LEU A 84 21.12 1.06 4.90
N MET A 85 20.00 1.14 5.64
CA MET A 85 18.68 1.05 5.04
C MET A 85 18.34 2.30 4.23
N TYR A 86 18.77 3.48 4.66
CA TYR A 86 18.62 4.71 3.89
C TYR A 86 19.27 4.59 2.51
N SER A 87 20.48 4.01 2.41
CA SER A 87 21.16 3.77 1.15
C SER A 87 20.42 2.79 0.23
N ILE A 88 19.72 1.80 0.80
CA ILE A 88 18.90 0.85 0.05
C ILE A 88 17.65 1.54 -0.49
N ILE A 89 16.91 2.28 0.37
CA ILE A 89 15.65 2.94 0.00
C ILE A 89 15.87 4.01 -1.06
N THR A 90 16.95 4.79 -0.96
CA THR A 90 17.26 5.87 -1.90
C THR A 90 17.97 5.41 -3.17
N ASN A 91 18.34 4.13 -3.26
CA ASN A 91 18.96 3.59 -4.46
C ASN A 91 17.93 3.49 -5.61
N PRO A 92 18.16 4.18 -6.75
CA PRO A 92 17.20 4.20 -7.85
C PRO A 92 16.99 2.83 -8.52
N ASP A 93 17.88 1.88 -8.33
CA ASP A 93 17.76 0.53 -8.90
C ASP A 93 16.60 -0.25 -8.25
N PHE A 94 16.28 0.02 -7.00
CA PHE A 94 15.17 -0.64 -6.28
C PHE A 94 13.80 -0.02 -6.57
N LYS A 95 13.75 1.19 -7.17
CA LYS A 95 12.52 1.88 -7.57
C LYS A 95 11.52 2.08 -6.41
N ILE A 96 12.01 2.24 -5.20
CA ILE A 96 11.18 2.53 -4.03
C ILE A 96 10.67 3.97 -4.13
N PRO A 97 9.39 4.24 -3.88
CA PRO A 97 8.84 5.59 -3.90
C PRO A 97 9.56 6.52 -2.92
N GLN A 98 9.94 7.72 -3.38
CA GLN A 98 10.68 8.72 -2.58
C GLN A 98 9.79 9.84 -2.06
N ASN A 99 8.60 10.00 -2.60
CA ASN A 99 7.70 11.08 -2.25
C ASN A 99 6.37 10.54 -1.76
N ALA A 100 5.81 11.18 -0.77
CA ALA A 100 4.47 10.90 -0.31
C ALA A 100 3.46 11.10 -1.45
N PRO A 101 2.41 10.28 -1.49
CA PRO A 101 1.32 10.48 -2.42
C PRO A 101 0.67 11.86 -2.24
N ASP A 102 0.50 12.59 -3.33
CA ASP A 102 -0.08 13.94 -3.32
C ASP A 102 -1.62 13.98 -3.32
N GLY A 103 -2.27 12.81 -3.28
CA GLY A 103 -3.73 12.66 -3.35
C GLY A 103 -4.31 12.79 -4.75
N ASN A 104 -3.51 13.10 -5.76
CA ASN A 104 -3.94 13.25 -7.16
C ASN A 104 -3.85 11.91 -7.91
N TYR A 105 -4.37 10.84 -7.30
CA TYR A 105 -4.35 9.49 -7.91
C TYR A 105 -5.31 9.32 -9.07
N CYS A 106 -6.29 10.22 -9.20
CA CYS A 106 -7.04 10.27 -10.43
C CYS A 106 -6.11 10.90 -11.47
N PRO A 107 -5.61 10.15 -12.46
CA PRO A 107 -5.01 10.80 -13.61
C PRO A 107 -5.99 11.87 -14.04
N ASN A 108 -5.53 13.13 -14.07
CA ASN A 108 -6.28 14.22 -14.66
C ASN A 108 -6.69 13.74 -16.05
N GLN A 109 -7.94 13.33 -16.16
CA GLN A 109 -8.54 12.64 -17.29
C GLN A 109 -7.87 11.27 -17.58
N SER A 110 -8.52 10.17 -17.16
CA SER A 110 -8.58 9.09 -18.12
C SER A 110 -9.00 9.77 -19.43
N ASN A 111 -8.10 9.87 -20.38
CA ASN A 111 -8.44 10.13 -21.79
C ASN A 111 -9.18 8.90 -22.34
N LEU A 112 -10.22 8.49 -21.66
CA LEU A 112 -11.37 7.88 -22.28
C LEU A 112 -11.98 9.04 -23.05
N ASN A 113 -11.43 9.25 -24.27
CA ASN A 113 -12.02 10.18 -25.21
C ASN A 113 -13.52 9.95 -25.17
N ASP A 114 -14.31 10.99 -24.84
CA ASP A 114 -15.77 10.97 -24.90
C ASP A 114 -16.27 10.50 -26.28
N GLU A 115 -15.43 10.57 -27.32
CA GLU A 115 -15.70 9.99 -28.64
C GLU A 115 -15.97 8.47 -28.64
N LYS A 116 -15.40 7.69 -27.67
CA LYS A 116 -15.75 6.26 -27.53
C LYS A 116 -17.12 6.04 -26.90
N LEU A 117 -17.71 7.06 -26.26
CA LEU A 117 -19.04 6.96 -25.66
C LEU A 117 -20.16 7.11 -26.69
N ILE A 118 -19.91 7.78 -27.84
CA ILE A 118 -20.92 8.07 -28.85
C ILE A 118 -21.43 6.80 -29.56
N ASN A 119 -20.63 5.73 -29.60
CA ASN A 119 -20.98 4.45 -30.24
C ASN A 119 -21.08 3.30 -29.21
N LYS A 120 -21.42 3.60 -27.96
CA LYS A 120 -21.53 2.61 -26.90
C LYS A 120 -22.75 1.70 -27.15
N LYS A 121 -22.51 0.46 -27.52
CA LYS A 121 -23.55 -0.56 -27.76
C LYS A 121 -23.36 -1.73 -26.80
N VAL A 122 -24.45 -2.15 -26.14
CA VAL A 122 -24.44 -3.38 -25.35
C VAL A 122 -24.23 -4.57 -26.28
N LEU A 123 -23.24 -5.38 -26.02
CA LEU A 123 -22.97 -6.63 -26.73
C LEU A 123 -23.82 -7.77 -26.19
N TYR A 124 -23.86 -7.89 -24.87
CA TYR A 124 -24.65 -8.88 -24.14
C TYR A 124 -24.83 -8.44 -22.70
N SER A 125 -25.76 -9.08 -22.02
CA SER A 125 -26.03 -8.84 -20.60
C SER A 125 -25.96 -10.16 -19.82
N LEU A 126 -25.50 -10.06 -18.58
CA LEU A 126 -25.35 -11.21 -17.67
C LEU A 126 -26.12 -10.95 -16.37
N ASP A 127 -26.59 -12.01 -15.72
CA ASP A 127 -27.01 -11.94 -14.32
C ASP A 127 -25.79 -12.04 -13.36
N ILE A 128 -26.03 -12.00 -12.07
CA ILE A 128 -24.98 -12.10 -11.04
C ILE A 128 -24.26 -13.43 -11.00
N LEU A 129 -24.80 -14.47 -11.67
CA LEU A 129 -24.19 -15.80 -11.78
C LEU A 129 -23.46 -15.99 -13.12
N GLY A 130 -23.33 -14.90 -13.93
CA GLY A 130 -22.66 -14.94 -15.23
C GLY A 130 -23.48 -15.56 -16.36
N ARG A 131 -24.80 -15.78 -16.21
CA ARG A 131 -25.67 -16.33 -17.25
C ARG A 131 -26.18 -15.22 -18.14
N LEU A 132 -26.26 -15.49 -19.46
CA LEU A 132 -26.84 -14.53 -20.42
C LEU A 132 -28.31 -14.26 -20.09
N VAL A 133 -28.68 -12.98 -20.13
CA VAL A 133 -30.05 -12.53 -19.89
C VAL A 133 -30.49 -11.52 -20.94
N GLU A 134 -31.81 -11.47 -21.17
CA GLU A 134 -32.43 -10.53 -22.10
C GLU A 134 -32.65 -9.16 -21.47
N ASP A 135 -32.98 -8.16 -22.30
CA ASP A 135 -33.20 -6.77 -21.86
C ASP A 135 -34.33 -6.61 -20.84
N ASN A 136 -35.32 -7.47 -20.91
CA ASN A 136 -36.48 -7.48 -20.00
C ASN A 136 -36.24 -8.23 -18.68
N TYR A 137 -34.98 -8.67 -18.43
CA TYR A 137 -34.63 -9.37 -17.20
C TYR A 137 -34.85 -8.53 -15.96
N TYR A 138 -35.55 -9.07 -14.95
CA TYR A 138 -35.76 -8.44 -13.66
C TYR A 138 -34.71 -8.91 -12.65
N GLY A 139 -34.09 -7.95 -11.96
CA GLY A 139 -33.01 -8.20 -11.00
C GLY A 139 -31.74 -7.42 -11.34
N ILE A 140 -30.62 -7.91 -10.81
CA ILE A 140 -29.33 -7.29 -11.09
C ILE A 140 -28.82 -7.81 -12.45
N LYS A 141 -28.61 -6.87 -13.37
CA LYS A 141 -28.11 -7.11 -14.74
C LYS A 141 -26.76 -6.43 -14.91
N ILE A 142 -25.82 -7.09 -15.56
CA ILE A 142 -24.49 -6.58 -15.90
C ILE A 142 -24.42 -6.46 -17.42
N ASP A 143 -24.45 -5.24 -17.93
CA ASP A 143 -24.32 -4.96 -19.35
C ASP A 143 -22.85 -4.85 -19.73
N VAL A 144 -22.42 -5.61 -20.75
CA VAL A 144 -21.08 -5.57 -21.35
C VAL A 144 -21.16 -4.85 -22.69
N TYR A 145 -20.36 -3.81 -22.87
CA TYR A 145 -20.39 -2.95 -24.05
C TYR A 145 -19.25 -3.26 -25.02
N ASN A 146 -19.43 -2.89 -26.27
CA ASN A 146 -18.43 -3.05 -27.35
C ASN A 146 -17.11 -2.30 -27.10
N THR A 147 -17.10 -1.38 -26.13
CA THR A 147 -15.91 -0.62 -25.70
C THR A 147 -15.13 -1.31 -24.57
N GLY A 148 -15.59 -2.49 -24.10
CA GLY A 148 -15.07 -3.14 -22.89
C GLY A 148 -15.61 -2.55 -21.59
N TYR A 149 -16.44 -1.51 -21.65
CA TYR A 149 -17.08 -0.95 -20.47
C TYR A 149 -18.14 -1.92 -19.93
N ILE A 150 -18.25 -1.98 -18.59
CA ILE A 150 -19.21 -2.81 -17.89
C ILE A 150 -20.09 -1.94 -17.00
N GLN A 151 -21.39 -2.14 -17.05
CA GLN A 151 -22.36 -1.39 -16.24
C GLN A 151 -23.31 -2.33 -15.50
N LYS A 152 -23.39 -2.18 -14.18
CA LYS A 152 -24.39 -2.84 -13.36
C LYS A 152 -25.70 -2.04 -13.40
N LYS A 153 -26.82 -2.71 -13.66
CA LYS A 153 -28.19 -2.17 -13.62
C LYS A 153 -29.07 -3.01 -12.71
N ILE A 154 -30.07 -2.39 -12.12
CA ILE A 154 -31.07 -3.08 -11.31
C ILE A 154 -32.44 -2.77 -11.94
N ASN A 155 -33.10 -3.78 -12.47
CA ASN A 155 -34.43 -3.68 -13.06
C ASN A 155 -35.48 -4.16 -12.08
N TYR A 156 -36.43 -3.31 -11.73
CA TYR A 156 -37.53 -3.63 -10.85
C TYR A 156 -38.81 -3.88 -11.66
N LYS A 157 -39.60 -4.84 -11.24
CA LYS A 157 -40.95 -5.01 -11.75
C LYS A 157 -41.84 -3.98 -11.02
N ILE A 158 -42.26 -2.94 -11.71
CA ILE A 158 -43.30 -2.03 -11.18
C ILE A 158 -44.60 -2.82 -11.22
N LYS A 159 -45.24 -2.99 -10.06
CA LYS A 159 -46.58 -3.63 -9.92
C LYS A 159 -47.64 -2.64 -10.30
#